data_42db0a6c54ab4a7f01248df008829433
#
_entry.id   42db0a6c54ab4a7f01248df008829433
#
_cell.length_a   1.000
_cell.length_b   1.000
_cell.length_c   1.000
_cell.angle_alpha   90.00
_cell.angle_beta   90.00
_cell.angle_gamma   90.00
#
_symmetry.space_group_name_H-M   'P 1'
#
loop_
_entity.id
_entity.type
_entity.pdbx_description
1 polymer ?
#
loop_
_entity_poly.entity_id
_entity_poly.type
_entity_poly.pdbx_seq_one_letter_code
_entity_poly.pdbx_strand_id
1 'polypeptide(L)'
;MKFIKIIILTIFISQTAFGIEKNTESKPLHCSEGVNKTSLLNGWYLWEPYQFNKPTAGGFTLTGMDVELVKALAQRVGVEMIYSQVDWGVHQGELREGTRDIAAGATFTEARSEFVYFSTPYRYEENSLFVLEDSNKNLNFKSISEYLAQVRLQNFVIGVTKGFIYADPQINLFVADQANQDIIRQYSNDVEALQSLLKGEIDGFMSDRVVGAAAILNNQATGLVKEVQLHIKTPIHLMFSKKSVPLELVDKFNQEIKKFEISTEYKNIVKTYVYPVLLLQTIDSRWFYFIGVIGTLAFAISGIAIAAKENSTLFGTFLLAMLPSVGGGIMRDVLINREEVGLFLTPSYMYYIIIIVLIGFSAIRLLEYYNKKTNEDGLIIKFWDNILVIGDALGQAAFVVTGVSIVIMARIEPIELWGPFFAFLTANGGGILRDLIRKEHDISCLSGSINAEISILWGLVFSIYLDLTSHNPDPNGIKNAVVIVAIGAFVTRLLAYYLKIPNLKFRNESVAHTIGDETKS
;
A
#
# COMPACT_ATOMS: atom_id res chain seq x y z
N MET A 1 34.64 6.83 -17.55
CA MET A 1 34.89 7.30 -16.19
C MET A 1 34.52 8.77 -15.93
N LYS A 2 34.72 9.72 -16.85
CA LYS A 2 34.29 11.12 -16.64
C LYS A 2 32.77 11.33 -16.68
N PHE A 3 32.04 10.58 -17.49
CA PHE A 3 30.57 10.68 -17.58
C PHE A 3 29.83 10.15 -16.34
N ILE A 4 30.31 9.07 -15.72
CA ILE A 4 29.70 8.51 -14.49
C ILE A 4 29.90 9.46 -13.31
N LYS A 5 31.05 10.16 -13.23
CA LYS A 5 31.26 11.20 -12.20
C LYS A 5 30.34 12.40 -12.37
N ILE A 6 29.96 12.76 -13.61
CA ILE A 6 29.06 13.88 -13.88
C ILE A 6 27.63 13.51 -13.49
N ILE A 7 27.16 12.29 -13.78
CA ILE A 7 25.81 11.85 -13.39
C ILE A 7 25.68 11.74 -11.86
N ILE A 8 26.67 11.19 -11.18
CA ILE A 8 26.67 11.11 -9.70
C ILE A 8 26.80 12.50 -9.08
N LEU A 9 27.60 13.38 -9.65
CA LEU A 9 27.77 14.75 -9.15
C LEU A 9 26.52 15.60 -9.41
N THR A 10 25.80 15.40 -10.53
CA THR A 10 24.57 16.12 -10.85
C THR A 10 23.41 15.68 -9.92
N ILE A 11 23.36 14.40 -9.54
CA ILE A 11 22.40 13.89 -8.56
C ILE A 11 22.73 14.44 -7.16
N PHE A 12 24.01 14.57 -6.77
CA PHE A 12 24.41 15.15 -5.48
C PHE A 12 24.20 16.67 -5.39
N ILE A 13 24.37 17.40 -6.49
CA ILE A 13 24.14 18.86 -6.52
C ILE A 13 22.65 19.19 -6.48
N SER A 14 21.75 18.32 -6.98
CA SER A 14 20.30 18.51 -6.84
C SER A 14 19.78 18.30 -5.42
N GLN A 15 20.48 17.53 -4.58
CA GLN A 15 20.09 17.34 -3.16
C GLN A 15 20.42 18.58 -2.29
N THR A 16 21.37 19.42 -2.68
CA THR A 16 21.67 20.67 -1.94
C THR A 16 20.83 21.87 -2.37
N ALA A 17 20.07 21.77 -3.46
CA ALA A 17 19.21 22.86 -3.95
C ALA A 17 17.75 22.78 -3.47
N PHE A 18 17.33 21.67 -2.83
CA PHE A 18 16.00 21.51 -2.21
C PHE A 18 16.03 21.53 -0.68
N GLY A 19 17.03 22.19 -0.12
CA GLY A 19 17.15 22.47 1.30
C GLY A 19 16.63 23.87 1.62
N ILE A 20 15.50 23.93 2.31
CA ILE A 20 15.09 25.04 3.17
C ILE A 20 14.61 26.29 2.43
N GLU A 21 13.38 26.33 2.00
CA GLU A 21 12.57 27.51 2.22
C GLU A 21 11.82 27.34 3.56
N LYS A 22 12.43 27.94 4.56
CA LYS A 22 11.78 28.25 5.83
C LYS A 22 10.63 29.21 5.56
N ASN A 23 9.45 28.83 6.09
CA ASN A 23 8.42 29.72 6.59
C ASN A 23 8.42 31.13 5.98
N THR A 24 7.74 31.29 4.87
CA THR A 24 7.03 32.53 4.63
C THR A 24 5.74 32.43 5.46
N GLU A 25 5.72 33.19 6.55
CA GLU A 25 4.49 33.56 7.25
C GLU A 25 3.46 33.93 6.19
N SER A 26 2.44 33.06 6.04
CA SER A 26 1.22 33.43 5.35
C SER A 26 0.65 34.62 6.12
N LYS A 27 0.74 35.80 5.52
CA LYS A 27 -0.02 36.96 6.00
C LYS A 27 -1.46 36.51 6.26
N PRO A 28 -2.02 36.79 7.43
CA PRO A 28 -3.42 36.46 7.68
C PRO A 28 -4.25 37.19 6.65
N LEU A 29 -5.04 36.43 5.88
CA LEU A 29 -6.18 37.02 5.15
C LEU A 29 -7.00 37.81 6.17
N HIS A 30 -7.27 39.07 5.84
CA HIS A 30 -8.11 39.94 6.61
C HIS A 30 -9.33 39.18 7.12
N CYS A 31 -9.34 38.86 8.40
CA CYS A 31 -10.54 38.47 9.12
C CYS A 31 -11.49 39.67 9.12
N SER A 32 -12.64 39.50 8.52
CA SER A 32 -13.80 40.33 8.81
C SER A 32 -14.06 40.22 10.32
N GLU A 33 -14.11 41.37 10.99
CA GLU A 33 -14.41 41.52 12.40
C GLU A 33 -15.70 40.76 12.75
N GLY A 34 -15.68 39.90 13.78
CA GLY A 34 -16.91 39.54 14.46
C GLY A 34 -17.15 38.04 14.73
N VAL A 35 -16.21 37.10 14.52
CA VAL A 35 -16.41 35.73 14.98
C VAL A 35 -15.38 35.40 16.07
N ASN A 36 -15.85 35.35 17.33
CA ASN A 36 -15.05 34.80 18.44
C ASN A 36 -14.60 33.36 18.04
N LYS A 37 -13.30 33.16 17.84
CA LYS A 37 -12.72 31.86 17.53
C LYS A 37 -12.99 30.93 18.70
N THR A 38 -14.00 30.06 18.57
CA THR A 38 -14.38 29.11 19.60
C THR A 38 -13.43 27.91 19.50
N SER A 39 -12.83 27.50 20.61
CA SER A 39 -12.05 26.26 20.70
C SER A 39 -12.91 25.11 21.24
N LEU A 40 -12.73 23.92 20.71
CA LEU A 40 -13.36 22.69 21.19
C LEU A 40 -12.32 21.72 21.74
N LEU A 41 -12.57 21.20 22.95
CA LEU A 41 -11.74 20.19 23.59
C LEU A 41 -12.13 18.78 23.08
N ASN A 42 -11.19 18.09 22.43
CA ASN A 42 -11.36 16.73 21.93
C ASN A 42 -10.42 15.76 22.66
N GLY A 43 -10.90 14.56 22.92
CA GLY A 43 -10.07 13.45 23.38
C GLY A 43 -9.53 12.64 22.20
N TRP A 44 -8.37 11.98 22.41
CA TRP A 44 -7.87 10.97 21.48
C TRP A 44 -7.26 9.80 22.26
N TYR A 45 -7.28 8.62 21.66
CA TYR A 45 -6.66 7.39 22.15
C TYR A 45 -6.00 6.64 21.00
N LEU A 46 -5.12 5.70 21.30
CA LEU A 46 -4.42 4.94 20.25
C LEU A 46 -5.39 4.03 19.51
N TRP A 47 -5.66 4.38 18.27
CA TRP A 47 -6.55 3.64 17.37
C TRP A 47 -6.11 3.83 15.90
N GLU A 48 -5.01 3.22 15.53
CA GLU A 48 -4.41 3.38 14.21
C GLU A 48 -5.24 2.64 13.13
N PRO A 49 -5.47 3.23 11.95
CA PRO A 49 -4.91 4.50 11.45
C PRO A 49 -5.77 5.75 11.70
N TYR A 50 -6.77 5.68 12.56
CA TYR A 50 -7.71 6.78 12.80
C TYR A 50 -7.16 7.86 13.73
N GLN A 51 -6.50 7.46 14.83
CA GLN A 51 -5.91 8.36 15.82
C GLN A 51 -4.63 7.73 16.37
N PHE A 52 -3.48 8.35 16.17
CA PHE A 52 -2.21 7.84 16.67
C PHE A 52 -1.12 8.92 16.69
N ASN A 53 -0.04 8.64 17.42
CA ASN A 53 1.14 9.48 17.44
C ASN A 53 2.16 8.98 16.43
N LYS A 54 2.56 9.87 15.51
CA LYS A 54 3.64 9.60 14.57
C LYS A 54 4.96 10.17 15.10
N PRO A 55 6.07 9.41 15.13
CA PRO A 55 7.39 9.94 15.46
C PRO A 55 7.81 11.01 14.44
N THR A 56 8.40 12.10 14.92
CA THR A 56 8.96 13.19 14.12
C THR A 56 10.31 13.60 14.70
N ALA A 57 11.10 14.34 13.95
CA ALA A 57 12.42 14.83 14.42
C ALA A 57 12.35 15.67 15.71
N GLY A 58 11.15 16.22 16.04
CA GLY A 58 10.92 17.04 17.24
C GLY A 58 10.11 16.34 18.35
N GLY A 59 9.87 15.02 18.25
CA GLY A 59 9.04 14.26 19.20
C GLY A 59 7.91 13.50 18.52
N PHE A 60 6.70 13.56 19.05
CA PHE A 60 5.53 12.91 18.49
C PHE A 60 4.50 13.94 18.03
N THR A 61 3.86 13.67 16.90
CA THR A 61 2.75 14.48 16.36
C THR A 61 1.49 13.63 16.27
N LEU A 62 0.40 14.13 16.86
CA LEU A 62 -0.90 13.49 16.74
C LEU A 62 -1.42 13.62 15.30
N THR A 63 -1.72 12.49 14.71
CA THR A 63 -2.21 12.35 13.33
C THR A 63 -3.22 11.19 13.24
N GLY A 64 -3.75 10.94 12.07
CA GLY A 64 -4.69 9.87 11.78
C GLY A 64 -5.90 10.39 11.01
N MET A 65 -6.63 9.47 10.38
CA MET A 65 -7.75 9.84 9.53
C MET A 65 -8.80 10.68 10.25
N ASP A 66 -9.24 10.26 11.44
CA ASP A 66 -10.23 10.99 12.22
C ASP A 66 -9.70 12.35 12.69
N VAL A 67 -8.42 12.40 13.08
CA VAL A 67 -7.78 13.64 13.51
C VAL A 67 -7.77 14.68 12.38
N GLU A 68 -7.41 14.27 11.17
CA GLU A 68 -7.35 15.18 10.01
C GLU A 68 -8.74 15.54 9.48
N LEU A 69 -9.67 14.57 9.41
CA LEU A 69 -11.05 14.86 9.02
C LEU A 69 -11.71 15.86 9.97
N VAL A 70 -11.56 15.68 11.28
CA VAL A 70 -12.15 16.57 12.29
C VAL A 70 -11.48 17.93 12.29
N LYS A 71 -10.16 18.03 12.11
CA LYS A 71 -9.46 19.30 11.95
C LYS A 71 -9.95 20.07 10.72
N ALA A 72 -10.07 19.41 9.58
CA ALA A 72 -10.58 20.03 8.35
C ALA A 72 -12.02 20.52 8.49
N LEU A 73 -12.88 19.73 9.13
CA LEU A 73 -14.27 20.16 9.44
C LEU A 73 -14.30 21.34 10.40
N ALA A 74 -13.51 21.32 11.46
CA ALA A 74 -13.43 22.39 12.45
C ALA A 74 -12.97 23.72 11.80
N GLN A 75 -11.97 23.68 10.92
CA GLN A 75 -11.51 24.84 10.16
C GLN A 75 -12.63 25.44 9.29
N ARG A 76 -13.43 24.59 8.63
CA ARG A 76 -14.56 25.00 7.79
C ARG A 76 -15.68 25.66 8.61
N VAL A 77 -15.89 25.19 9.83
CA VAL A 77 -16.86 25.73 10.78
C VAL A 77 -16.33 26.98 11.50
N GLY A 78 -15.01 27.22 11.48
CA GLY A 78 -14.36 28.36 12.13
C GLY A 78 -14.06 28.16 13.61
N VAL A 79 -13.82 26.90 14.04
CA VAL A 79 -13.46 26.54 15.41
C VAL A 79 -12.07 25.90 15.47
N GLU A 80 -11.37 26.05 16.61
CA GLU A 80 -10.07 25.45 16.86
C GLU A 80 -10.24 24.13 17.64
N MET A 81 -9.49 23.10 17.26
CA MET A 81 -9.52 21.82 17.94
C MET A 81 -8.32 21.67 18.88
N ILE A 82 -8.57 21.44 20.16
CA ILE A 82 -7.56 21.17 21.19
C ILE A 82 -7.66 19.71 21.57
N TYR A 83 -6.55 18.96 21.42
CA TYR A 83 -6.51 17.54 21.68
C TYR A 83 -5.76 17.19 22.95
N SER A 84 -6.30 16.23 23.73
CA SER A 84 -5.59 15.61 24.83
C SER A 84 -5.84 14.10 24.85
N GLN A 85 -4.84 13.33 25.26
CA GLN A 85 -4.98 11.88 25.35
C GLN A 85 -5.90 11.49 26.50
N VAL A 86 -6.82 10.54 26.25
CA VAL A 86 -7.79 10.05 27.23
C VAL A 86 -8.30 8.67 26.83
N ASP A 87 -8.63 7.83 27.80
CA ASP A 87 -9.30 6.56 27.50
C ASP A 87 -10.74 6.77 27.03
N TRP A 88 -11.21 5.92 26.13
CA TRP A 88 -12.56 6.04 25.53
C TRP A 88 -13.68 6.08 26.57
N GLY A 89 -13.60 5.25 27.63
CA GLY A 89 -14.60 5.25 28.71
C GLY A 89 -14.63 6.55 29.51
N VAL A 90 -13.45 7.09 29.84
CA VAL A 90 -13.28 8.38 30.52
C VAL A 90 -13.78 9.51 29.63
N HIS A 91 -13.46 9.50 28.33
CA HIS A 91 -13.90 10.50 27.37
C HIS A 91 -15.44 10.63 27.32
N GLN A 92 -16.15 9.51 27.33
CA GLN A 92 -17.62 9.51 27.38
C GLN A 92 -18.16 10.12 28.69
N GLY A 93 -17.50 9.85 29.82
CA GLY A 93 -17.81 10.47 31.12
C GLY A 93 -17.63 11.99 31.07
N GLU A 94 -16.51 12.47 30.56
CA GLU A 94 -16.21 13.90 30.42
C GLU A 94 -17.20 14.63 29.50
N LEU A 95 -17.64 13.99 28.40
CA LEU A 95 -18.74 14.51 27.54
C LEU A 95 -20.06 14.65 28.33
N ARG A 96 -20.41 13.66 29.16
CA ARG A 96 -21.60 13.68 30.00
C ARG A 96 -21.54 14.79 31.04
N GLU A 97 -20.36 15.06 31.59
CA GLU A 97 -20.13 16.13 32.57
C GLU A 97 -20.02 17.50 31.93
N GLY A 98 -19.67 17.60 30.63
CA GLY A 98 -19.44 18.83 29.90
C GLY A 98 -18.06 19.41 30.10
N THR A 99 -17.12 18.63 30.66
CA THR A 99 -15.71 19.01 30.81
C THR A 99 -14.91 18.80 29.52
N ARG A 100 -15.49 18.08 28.55
CA ARG A 100 -15.00 17.90 27.18
C ARG A 100 -16.13 18.15 26.20
N ASP A 101 -15.79 18.70 25.04
CA ASP A 101 -16.78 19.22 24.09
C ASP A 101 -17.19 18.22 23.03
N ILE A 102 -16.22 17.49 22.46
CA ILE A 102 -16.41 16.67 21.28
C ILE A 102 -15.63 15.35 21.38
N ALA A 103 -16.16 14.30 20.76
CA ALA A 103 -15.45 13.06 20.46
C ALA A 103 -15.68 12.61 19.02
N ALA A 104 -14.67 12.07 18.39
CA ALA A 104 -14.72 11.44 17.09
C ALA A 104 -14.80 9.91 17.20
N GLY A 105 -15.20 9.21 16.12
CA GLY A 105 -15.16 7.76 16.05
C GLY A 105 -16.30 7.06 16.78
N ALA A 106 -17.50 7.65 16.85
CA ALA A 106 -18.58 7.13 17.65
C ALA A 106 -19.72 6.52 16.83
N THR A 107 -20.13 5.31 17.20
CA THR A 107 -21.40 4.71 16.78
C THR A 107 -22.56 5.29 17.56
N PHE A 108 -23.68 5.57 16.89
CA PHE A 108 -24.90 6.02 17.54
C PHE A 108 -25.46 4.97 18.48
N THR A 109 -25.86 5.39 19.69
CA THR A 109 -26.71 4.61 20.60
C THR A 109 -27.68 5.52 21.33
N GLU A 110 -28.86 5.00 21.71
CA GLU A 110 -29.84 5.76 22.49
C GLU A 110 -29.26 6.24 23.83
N ALA A 111 -28.55 5.36 24.54
CA ALA A 111 -27.94 5.68 25.82
C ALA A 111 -26.91 6.84 25.72
N ARG A 112 -26.16 6.94 24.63
CA ARG A 112 -25.26 8.06 24.37
C ARG A 112 -26.04 9.32 24.01
N SER A 113 -27.14 9.19 23.25
CA SER A 113 -27.96 10.31 22.82
C SER A 113 -28.62 11.08 23.97
N GLU A 114 -28.69 10.50 25.17
CA GLU A 114 -29.16 11.20 26.36
C GLU A 114 -28.29 12.41 26.73
N PHE A 115 -26.96 12.30 26.57
CA PHE A 115 -26.01 13.32 27.02
C PHE A 115 -25.20 14.01 25.90
N VAL A 116 -25.24 13.47 24.66
CA VAL A 116 -24.59 14.10 23.50
C VAL A 116 -25.56 14.36 22.36
N TYR A 117 -25.21 15.33 21.51
CA TYR A 117 -25.72 15.45 20.17
C TYR A 117 -24.85 14.66 19.23
N PHE A 118 -25.42 13.91 18.30
CA PHE A 118 -24.70 13.24 17.23
C PHE A 118 -24.73 14.09 15.95
N SER A 119 -23.59 14.16 15.24
CA SER A 119 -23.59 14.68 13.88
C SER A 119 -24.27 13.74 12.89
N THR A 120 -24.48 14.19 11.65
CA THR A 120 -24.61 13.26 10.52
C THR A 120 -23.34 12.38 10.46
N PRO A 121 -23.40 11.14 9.91
CA PRO A 121 -22.19 10.34 9.73
C PRO A 121 -21.14 11.11 8.92
N TYR A 122 -19.88 11.08 9.33
CA TYR A 122 -18.79 11.70 8.58
C TYR A 122 -17.87 10.67 7.92
N ARG A 123 -18.02 9.39 8.27
CA ARG A 123 -17.40 8.22 7.64
C ARG A 123 -18.15 6.95 7.98
N TYR A 124 -17.72 5.84 7.39
CA TYR A 124 -18.26 4.51 7.70
C TYR A 124 -17.13 3.56 8.03
N GLU A 125 -17.40 2.60 8.91
CA GLU A 125 -16.57 1.45 9.24
C GLU A 125 -17.20 0.17 8.71
N GLU A 126 -16.35 -0.83 8.44
CA GLU A 126 -16.79 -2.20 8.16
C GLU A 126 -16.18 -3.13 9.21
N ASN A 127 -17.04 -3.82 9.95
CA ASN A 127 -16.58 -4.76 10.96
C ASN A 127 -16.30 -6.14 10.33
N SER A 128 -15.17 -6.72 10.69
CA SER A 128 -14.72 -8.04 10.24
C SER A 128 -14.29 -8.90 11.43
N LEU A 129 -14.29 -10.21 11.21
CA LEU A 129 -13.70 -11.19 12.11
C LEU A 129 -12.33 -11.59 11.55
N PHE A 130 -11.30 -11.54 12.37
CA PHE A 130 -9.96 -11.98 12.03
C PHE A 130 -9.65 -13.31 12.70
N VAL A 131 -9.19 -14.29 11.92
CA VAL A 131 -8.92 -15.67 12.38
C VAL A 131 -7.55 -16.13 11.88
N LEU A 132 -6.97 -17.14 12.50
CA LEU A 132 -5.73 -17.73 11.97
C LEU A 132 -5.96 -18.32 10.57
N GLU A 133 -4.98 -18.18 9.67
CA GLU A 133 -5.03 -18.73 8.30
C GLU A 133 -5.29 -20.24 8.32
N ASP A 134 -4.62 -20.95 9.22
CA ASP A 134 -4.69 -22.40 9.39
C ASP A 134 -5.73 -22.83 10.45
N SER A 135 -6.74 -21.99 10.75
CA SER A 135 -7.77 -22.32 11.73
C SER A 135 -8.57 -23.56 11.31
N ASN A 136 -8.70 -24.49 12.22
CA ASN A 136 -9.54 -25.70 12.04
C ASN A 136 -11.03 -25.42 12.21
N LYS A 137 -11.41 -24.27 12.80
CA LYS A 137 -12.80 -23.85 12.98
C LYS A 137 -13.20 -22.95 11.82
N ASN A 138 -13.94 -23.50 10.87
CA ASN A 138 -14.44 -22.75 9.73
C ASN A 138 -15.86 -22.26 9.99
N LEU A 139 -16.06 -20.95 9.86
CA LEU A 139 -17.38 -20.32 9.93
C LEU A 139 -17.88 -20.08 8.50
N ASN A 140 -19.00 -20.69 8.13
CA ASN A 140 -19.63 -20.51 6.82
C ASN A 140 -21.07 -20.06 7.04
N PHE A 141 -21.34 -18.77 6.88
CA PHE A 141 -22.62 -18.15 7.19
C PHE A 141 -23.02 -17.17 6.07
N LYS A 142 -24.33 -16.94 5.97
CA LYS A 142 -24.93 -15.97 5.03
C LYS A 142 -25.62 -14.81 5.77
N SER A 143 -25.74 -14.91 7.08
CA SER A 143 -26.37 -13.89 7.93
C SER A 143 -25.67 -13.81 9.28
N ILE A 144 -25.86 -12.70 9.99
CA ILE A 144 -25.32 -12.52 11.34
C ILE A 144 -25.91 -13.54 12.32
N SER A 145 -27.20 -13.87 12.18
CA SER A 145 -27.83 -14.91 13.02
C SER A 145 -27.18 -16.28 12.84
N GLU A 146 -26.85 -16.67 11.59
CA GLU A 146 -26.13 -17.92 11.31
C GLU A 146 -24.68 -17.86 11.84
N TYR A 147 -24.01 -16.70 11.70
CA TYR A 147 -22.67 -16.48 12.27
C TYR A 147 -22.68 -16.74 13.78
N LEU A 148 -23.57 -16.07 14.53
CA LEU A 148 -23.66 -16.20 15.98
C LEU A 148 -24.07 -17.63 16.42
N ALA A 149 -24.93 -18.29 15.66
CA ALA A 149 -25.28 -19.68 15.91
C ALA A 149 -24.07 -20.63 15.75
N GLN A 150 -23.28 -20.45 14.72
CA GLN A 150 -22.06 -21.25 14.50
C GLN A 150 -20.98 -20.97 15.55
N VAL A 151 -20.83 -19.72 15.98
CA VAL A 151 -19.95 -19.34 17.08
C VAL A 151 -20.28 -20.13 18.35
N ARG A 152 -21.57 -20.21 18.74
CA ARG A 152 -22.01 -21.01 19.87
C ARG A 152 -21.79 -22.50 19.66
N LEU A 153 -22.20 -23.02 18.50
CA LEU A 153 -22.13 -24.46 18.19
C LEU A 153 -20.68 -25.00 18.24
N GLN A 154 -19.73 -24.21 17.77
CA GLN A 154 -18.30 -24.60 17.71
C GLN A 154 -17.52 -24.20 18.97
N ASN A 155 -18.15 -23.61 19.98
CA ASN A 155 -17.46 -22.97 21.11
C ASN A 155 -16.30 -22.08 20.61
N PHE A 156 -16.62 -21.22 19.65
CA PHE A 156 -15.64 -20.34 19.02
C PHE A 156 -15.39 -19.13 19.92
N VAL A 157 -14.19 -19.04 20.47
CA VAL A 157 -13.82 -17.95 21.39
C VAL A 157 -13.47 -16.69 20.61
N ILE A 158 -14.27 -15.62 20.84
CA ILE A 158 -14.10 -14.33 20.15
C ILE A 158 -13.51 -13.29 21.08
N GLY A 159 -12.45 -12.61 20.61
CA GLY A 159 -11.93 -11.38 21.20
C GLY A 159 -12.72 -10.16 20.72
N VAL A 160 -13.09 -9.27 21.63
CA VAL A 160 -13.77 -8.00 21.34
C VAL A 160 -13.10 -6.86 22.10
N THR A 161 -13.10 -5.65 21.55
CA THR A 161 -12.58 -4.47 22.23
C THR A 161 -13.61 -3.95 23.22
N LYS A 162 -13.19 -3.72 24.46
CA LYS A 162 -14.05 -3.29 25.58
C LYS A 162 -14.74 -1.96 25.26
N GLY A 163 -16.07 -1.93 25.34
CA GLY A 163 -16.87 -0.73 25.10
C GLY A 163 -17.08 -0.41 23.61
N PHE A 164 -16.61 -1.26 22.70
CA PHE A 164 -16.94 -1.15 21.27
C PHE A 164 -18.40 -1.54 21.03
N ILE A 165 -19.06 -0.80 20.15
CA ILE A 165 -20.46 -1.03 19.77
C ILE A 165 -20.53 -1.30 18.27
N TYR A 166 -21.06 -2.45 17.92
CA TYR A 166 -21.28 -2.86 16.53
C TYR A 166 -22.59 -2.30 16.01
N ALA A 167 -22.71 -2.03 14.70
CA ALA A 167 -23.96 -1.55 14.11
C ALA A 167 -25.09 -2.58 14.16
N ASP A 168 -24.75 -3.86 14.15
CA ASP A 168 -25.74 -4.93 14.27
C ASP A 168 -26.11 -5.18 15.75
N PRO A 169 -27.38 -4.96 16.14
CA PRO A 169 -27.81 -5.14 17.52
C PRO A 169 -27.68 -6.59 18.03
N GLN A 170 -27.77 -7.60 17.14
CA GLN A 170 -27.66 -9.00 17.52
C GLN A 170 -26.26 -9.31 18.08
N ILE A 171 -25.22 -8.71 17.51
CA ILE A 171 -23.85 -8.87 18.00
C ILE A 171 -23.69 -8.23 19.38
N ASN A 172 -24.21 -7.00 19.57
CA ASN A 172 -24.13 -6.33 20.86
C ASN A 172 -24.87 -7.13 21.96
N LEU A 173 -26.04 -7.67 21.65
CA LEU A 173 -26.78 -8.54 22.56
C LEU A 173 -26.00 -9.83 22.85
N PHE A 174 -25.40 -10.45 21.84
CA PHE A 174 -24.61 -11.67 21.98
C PHE A 174 -23.39 -11.46 22.88
N VAL A 175 -22.67 -10.33 22.70
CA VAL A 175 -21.49 -9.97 23.49
C VAL A 175 -21.87 -9.64 24.93
N ALA A 176 -23.04 -9.05 25.17
CA ALA A 176 -23.52 -8.68 26.50
C ALA A 176 -24.16 -9.83 27.26
N ASP A 177 -24.55 -10.92 26.58
CA ASP A 177 -25.25 -12.05 27.20
C ASP A 177 -24.32 -12.86 28.12
N GLN A 178 -24.71 -13.00 29.38
CA GLN A 178 -23.96 -13.78 30.36
C GLN A 178 -23.75 -15.24 29.94
N ALA A 179 -24.68 -15.81 29.16
CA ALA A 179 -24.57 -17.17 28.65
C ALA A 179 -23.40 -17.36 27.64
N ASN A 180 -22.81 -16.29 27.15
CA ASN A 180 -21.71 -16.31 26.19
C ASN A 180 -20.35 -15.92 26.81
N GLN A 181 -20.28 -15.67 28.13
CA GLN A 181 -19.03 -15.19 28.77
C GLN A 181 -17.86 -16.16 28.62
N ASP A 182 -18.12 -17.45 28.47
CA ASP A 182 -17.09 -18.46 28.26
C ASP A 182 -16.43 -18.37 26.87
N ILE A 183 -17.13 -17.80 25.88
CA ILE A 183 -16.67 -17.67 24.51
C ILE A 183 -16.39 -16.21 24.08
N ILE A 184 -16.60 -15.23 24.97
CA ILE A 184 -16.27 -13.82 24.74
C ILE A 184 -15.10 -13.42 25.63
N ARG A 185 -14.05 -12.84 25.03
CA ARG A 185 -12.91 -12.24 25.73
C ARG A 185 -12.83 -10.76 25.40
N GLN A 186 -12.76 -9.91 26.43
CA GLN A 186 -12.65 -8.46 26.27
C GLN A 186 -11.21 -8.01 26.41
N TYR A 187 -10.75 -7.19 25.46
CA TYR A 187 -9.41 -6.62 25.41
C TYR A 187 -9.47 -5.09 25.43
N SER A 188 -8.37 -4.45 25.85
CA SER A 188 -8.29 -2.98 25.86
C SER A 188 -8.14 -2.40 24.46
N ASN A 189 -7.56 -3.16 23.53
CA ASN A 189 -7.33 -2.77 22.13
C ASN A 189 -7.18 -3.99 21.22
N ASP A 190 -7.16 -3.75 19.91
CA ASP A 190 -7.08 -4.78 18.88
C ASP A 190 -5.71 -5.49 18.83
N VAL A 191 -4.64 -4.83 19.26
CA VAL A 191 -3.29 -5.43 19.30
C VAL A 191 -3.23 -6.53 20.36
N GLU A 192 -3.81 -6.30 21.55
CA GLU A 192 -3.90 -7.33 22.60
C GLU A 192 -4.74 -8.53 22.14
N ALA A 193 -5.87 -8.28 21.46
CA ALA A 193 -6.71 -9.32 20.89
C ALA A 193 -5.95 -10.14 19.82
N LEU A 194 -5.21 -9.47 18.93
CA LEU A 194 -4.35 -10.11 17.93
C LEU A 194 -3.27 -10.99 18.60
N GLN A 195 -2.61 -10.49 19.64
CA GLN A 195 -1.60 -11.27 20.35
C GLN A 195 -2.18 -12.54 20.99
N SER A 196 -3.39 -12.46 21.57
CA SER A 196 -4.10 -13.62 22.11
C SER A 196 -4.52 -14.60 21.02
N LEU A 197 -4.93 -14.10 19.82
CA LEU A 197 -5.19 -14.94 18.66
C LEU A 197 -3.93 -15.70 18.22
N LEU A 198 -2.79 -15.01 18.10
CA LEU A 198 -1.52 -15.63 17.69
C LEU A 198 -1.00 -16.67 18.70
N LYS A 199 -1.36 -16.52 19.99
CA LYS A 199 -1.05 -17.52 21.03
C LYS A 199 -2.05 -18.68 21.06
N GLY A 200 -3.16 -18.62 20.31
CA GLY A 200 -4.23 -19.61 20.33
C GLY A 200 -5.13 -19.55 21.57
N GLU A 201 -5.14 -18.44 22.30
CA GLU A 201 -6.01 -18.22 23.47
C GLU A 201 -7.46 -17.90 23.06
N ILE A 202 -7.64 -17.38 21.84
CA ILE A 202 -8.92 -17.14 21.18
C ILE A 202 -8.90 -17.69 19.76
N ASP A 203 -10.07 -17.94 19.18
CA ASP A 203 -10.20 -18.46 17.82
C ASP A 203 -10.28 -17.35 16.77
N GLY A 204 -10.70 -16.14 17.17
CA GLY A 204 -10.74 -14.95 16.32
C GLY A 204 -11.01 -13.69 17.14
N PHE A 205 -10.81 -12.53 16.55
CA PHE A 205 -11.19 -11.25 17.14
C PHE A 205 -11.99 -10.40 16.15
N MET A 206 -12.94 -9.64 16.66
CA MET A 206 -13.76 -8.71 15.89
C MET A 206 -13.18 -7.30 16.01
N SER A 207 -12.98 -6.65 14.87
CA SER A 207 -12.46 -5.28 14.78
C SER A 207 -13.06 -4.56 13.58
N ASP A 208 -12.90 -3.23 13.54
CA ASP A 208 -12.96 -2.51 12.27
C ASP A 208 -11.92 -3.09 11.31
N ARG A 209 -12.32 -3.24 10.06
CA ARG A 209 -11.53 -3.88 9.00
C ARG A 209 -10.15 -3.24 8.81
N VAL A 210 -10.09 -1.92 8.82
CA VAL A 210 -8.86 -1.17 8.60
C VAL A 210 -7.96 -1.21 9.83
N VAL A 211 -8.56 -1.11 11.02
CA VAL A 211 -7.82 -1.20 12.29
C VAL A 211 -7.23 -2.59 12.50
N GLY A 212 -8.04 -3.64 12.29
CA GLY A 212 -7.58 -5.02 12.37
C GLY A 212 -6.45 -5.32 11.37
N ALA A 213 -6.58 -4.83 10.12
CA ALA A 213 -5.54 -4.95 9.11
C ALA A 213 -4.26 -4.18 9.51
N ALA A 214 -4.38 -2.98 10.07
CA ALA A 214 -3.24 -2.21 10.59
C ALA A 214 -2.55 -2.93 11.76
N ALA A 215 -3.32 -3.49 12.70
CA ALA A 215 -2.78 -4.27 13.81
C ALA A 215 -1.98 -5.49 13.31
N ILE A 216 -2.53 -6.24 12.34
CA ILE A 216 -1.87 -7.40 11.72
C ILE A 216 -0.55 -6.98 11.05
N LEU A 217 -0.58 -5.89 10.28
CA LEU A 217 0.58 -5.39 9.55
C LEU A 217 1.68 -4.93 10.51
N ASN A 218 1.35 -4.08 11.49
CA ASN A 218 2.31 -3.51 12.43
C ASN A 218 2.94 -4.55 13.37
N ASN A 219 2.27 -5.70 13.56
CA ASN A 219 2.78 -6.83 14.36
C ASN A 219 3.35 -7.96 13.51
N GLN A 220 3.62 -7.74 12.21
CA GLN A 220 4.22 -8.71 11.29
C GLN A 220 3.44 -10.04 11.20
N ALA A 221 2.12 -10.00 11.42
CA ALA A 221 1.25 -11.17 11.40
C ALA A 221 0.60 -11.42 10.03
N THR A 222 1.03 -10.70 8.99
CA THR A 222 0.54 -10.87 7.62
C THR A 222 0.81 -12.28 7.12
N GLY A 223 -0.23 -12.91 6.55
CA GLY A 223 -0.18 -14.33 6.11
C GLY A 223 -0.32 -15.37 7.23
N LEU A 224 -0.40 -14.94 8.51
CA LEU A 224 -0.79 -15.81 9.64
C LEU A 224 -2.28 -15.66 9.98
N VAL A 225 -2.86 -14.51 9.65
CA VAL A 225 -4.25 -14.14 9.97
C VAL A 225 -4.98 -13.80 8.69
N LYS A 226 -6.21 -14.31 8.55
CA LYS A 226 -7.14 -13.98 7.45
C LYS A 226 -8.37 -13.27 7.96
N GLU A 227 -8.95 -12.46 7.10
CA GLU A 227 -10.20 -11.74 7.33
C GLU A 227 -11.39 -12.59 6.91
N VAL A 228 -12.42 -12.63 7.77
CA VAL A 228 -13.76 -13.13 7.48
C VAL A 228 -14.71 -11.94 7.52
N GLN A 229 -15.29 -11.59 6.37
CA GLN A 229 -16.17 -10.42 6.25
C GLN A 229 -17.52 -10.68 6.89
N LEU A 230 -17.93 -9.76 7.76
CA LEU A 230 -19.27 -9.79 8.40
C LEU A 230 -20.29 -8.96 7.63
N HIS A 231 -19.85 -8.14 6.66
CA HIS A 231 -20.69 -7.22 5.87
C HIS A 231 -21.51 -6.24 6.72
N ILE A 232 -20.98 -5.83 7.87
CA ILE A 232 -21.59 -4.86 8.77
C ILE A 232 -20.99 -3.50 8.50
N LYS A 233 -21.80 -2.60 7.95
CA LYS A 233 -21.41 -1.21 7.71
C LYS A 233 -21.94 -0.32 8.82
N THR A 234 -21.03 0.28 9.59
CA THR A 234 -21.32 1.10 10.77
C THR A 234 -21.14 2.58 10.42
N PRO A 235 -22.20 3.41 10.50
CA PRO A 235 -22.06 4.85 10.37
C PRO A 235 -21.35 5.42 11.60
N ILE A 236 -20.35 6.28 11.38
CA ILE A 236 -19.54 6.88 12.42
C ILE A 236 -19.79 8.37 12.49
N HIS A 237 -20.02 8.84 13.71
CA HIS A 237 -20.47 10.17 14.03
C HIS A 237 -19.50 10.92 14.94
N LEU A 238 -19.58 12.24 14.92
CA LEU A 238 -19.05 13.07 15.98
C LEU A 238 -20.10 13.15 17.11
N MET A 239 -19.64 13.06 18.34
CA MET A 239 -20.45 13.31 19.54
C MET A 239 -20.12 14.67 20.11
N PHE A 240 -21.11 15.50 20.42
CA PHE A 240 -20.97 16.80 21.03
C PHE A 240 -21.68 16.81 22.38
N SER A 241 -20.99 17.26 23.44
CA SER A 241 -21.61 17.36 24.76
C SER A 241 -22.78 18.32 24.75
N LYS A 242 -23.95 17.89 25.21
CA LYS A 242 -25.14 18.75 25.35
C LYS A 242 -24.96 19.87 26.38
N LYS A 243 -23.99 19.69 27.30
CA LYS A 243 -23.73 20.69 28.36
C LYS A 243 -22.82 21.81 27.92
N SER A 244 -21.88 21.56 27.00
CA SER A 244 -20.84 22.54 26.65
C SER A 244 -20.91 23.00 25.19
N VAL A 245 -21.70 22.34 24.33
CA VAL A 245 -21.77 22.64 22.90
C VAL A 245 -23.22 23.01 22.51
N PRO A 246 -23.47 24.21 21.95
CA PRO A 246 -24.80 24.61 21.49
C PRO A 246 -25.19 23.83 20.21
N LEU A 247 -26.49 23.55 20.06
CA LEU A 247 -27.03 22.81 18.93
C LEU A 247 -26.74 23.46 17.58
N GLU A 248 -26.75 24.81 17.53
CA GLU A 248 -26.44 25.59 16.33
C GLU A 248 -25.04 25.31 15.78
N LEU A 249 -24.09 25.02 16.67
CA LEU A 249 -22.73 24.62 16.24
C LEU A 249 -22.73 23.21 15.65
N VAL A 250 -23.49 22.28 16.24
CA VAL A 250 -23.66 20.93 15.68
C VAL A 250 -24.28 20.95 14.29
N ASP A 251 -25.29 21.85 14.10
CA ASP A 251 -25.93 22.03 12.79
C ASP A 251 -24.97 22.59 11.74
N LYS A 252 -24.04 23.47 12.12
CA LYS A 252 -22.97 23.94 11.23
C LYS A 252 -22.04 22.79 10.83
N PHE A 253 -21.64 21.93 11.77
CA PHE A 253 -20.87 20.74 11.45
C PHE A 253 -21.63 19.82 10.48
N ASN A 254 -22.91 19.57 10.70
CA ASN A 254 -23.75 18.74 9.84
C ASN A 254 -23.84 19.27 8.40
N GLN A 255 -23.92 20.61 8.24
CA GLN A 255 -23.92 21.22 6.91
C GLN A 255 -22.58 21.09 6.21
N GLU A 256 -21.48 21.26 6.94
CA GLU A 256 -20.14 21.13 6.37
C GLU A 256 -19.75 19.68 6.10
N ILE A 257 -20.16 18.70 6.91
CA ILE A 257 -19.93 17.26 6.66
C ILE A 257 -20.46 16.88 5.27
N LYS A 258 -21.69 17.26 4.92
CA LYS A 258 -22.31 16.95 3.62
C LYS A 258 -21.52 17.50 2.42
N LYS A 259 -20.93 18.69 2.56
CA LYS A 259 -20.10 19.30 1.52
C LYS A 259 -18.70 18.68 1.47
N PHE A 260 -18.18 18.34 2.65
CA PHE A 260 -16.84 17.82 2.82
C PHE A 260 -16.69 16.40 2.27
N GLU A 261 -17.65 15.51 2.50
CA GLU A 261 -17.64 14.12 2.02
C GLU A 261 -17.41 13.99 0.50
N ILE A 262 -17.88 14.95 -0.29
CA ILE A 262 -17.72 14.96 -1.75
C ILE A 262 -16.47 15.72 -2.22
N SER A 263 -15.72 16.32 -1.30
CA SER A 263 -14.56 17.15 -1.62
C SER A 263 -13.32 16.31 -1.95
N THR A 264 -12.40 16.89 -2.74
CA THR A 264 -11.08 16.28 -3.01
C THR A 264 -10.24 16.14 -1.73
N GLU A 265 -10.40 17.08 -0.78
CA GLU A 265 -9.69 17.05 0.50
C GLU A 265 -10.07 15.81 1.33
N TYR A 266 -11.38 15.51 1.45
CA TYR A 266 -11.86 14.29 2.10
C TYR A 266 -11.25 13.03 1.47
N LYS A 267 -11.31 12.94 0.14
CA LYS A 267 -10.74 11.82 -0.62
C LYS A 267 -9.25 11.62 -0.34
N ASN A 268 -8.50 12.71 -0.34
CA ASN A 268 -7.06 12.66 -0.10
C ASN A 268 -6.74 12.21 1.32
N ILE A 269 -7.52 12.64 2.33
CA ILE A 269 -7.35 12.18 3.70
C ILE A 269 -7.63 10.67 3.79
N VAL A 270 -8.78 10.20 3.28
CA VAL A 270 -9.13 8.76 3.29
C VAL A 270 -8.04 7.95 2.56
N LYS A 271 -7.64 8.37 1.37
CA LYS A 271 -6.57 7.74 0.58
C LYS A 271 -5.26 7.65 1.37
N THR A 272 -4.89 8.72 2.07
CA THR A 272 -3.64 8.82 2.82
C THR A 272 -3.55 7.79 3.96
N TYR A 273 -4.67 7.44 4.60
CA TYR A 273 -4.65 6.57 5.79
C TYR A 273 -5.14 5.15 5.52
N VAL A 274 -6.14 4.98 4.65
CA VAL A 274 -6.77 3.67 4.42
C VAL A 274 -6.03 2.88 3.35
N TYR A 275 -5.67 3.51 2.23
CA TYR A 275 -5.00 2.79 1.14
C TYR A 275 -3.67 2.14 1.51
N PRO A 276 -2.75 2.78 2.26
CA PRO A 276 -1.51 2.14 2.65
C PRO A 276 -1.74 0.82 3.39
N VAL A 277 -2.70 0.79 4.31
CA VAL A 277 -3.03 -0.41 5.09
C VAL A 277 -3.54 -1.53 4.18
N LEU A 278 -4.49 -1.24 3.30
CA LEU A 278 -5.11 -2.22 2.41
C LEU A 278 -4.14 -2.73 1.34
N LEU A 279 -3.30 -1.84 0.79
CA LEU A 279 -2.25 -2.21 -0.16
C LEU A 279 -1.19 -3.08 0.49
N LEU A 280 -0.72 -2.72 1.69
CA LEU A 280 0.27 -3.50 2.41
C LEU A 280 -0.27 -4.88 2.77
N GLN A 281 -1.52 -4.99 3.21
CA GLN A 281 -2.17 -6.28 3.44
C GLN A 281 -2.13 -7.18 2.19
N THR A 282 -2.28 -6.59 1.00
CA THR A 282 -2.21 -7.31 -0.28
C THR A 282 -0.77 -7.66 -0.65
N ILE A 283 0.16 -6.71 -0.54
CA ILE A 283 1.57 -6.85 -0.95
C ILE A 283 2.34 -7.79 -0.01
N ASP A 284 2.08 -7.72 1.30
CA ASP A 284 2.72 -8.59 2.29
C ASP A 284 2.08 -9.98 2.38
N SER A 285 1.04 -10.25 1.58
CA SER A 285 0.43 -11.57 1.51
C SER A 285 1.40 -12.62 0.95
N ARG A 286 1.29 -13.88 1.41
CA ARG A 286 2.15 -14.98 0.96
C ARG A 286 2.15 -15.14 -0.57
N TRP A 287 0.98 -15.04 -1.21
CA TRP A 287 0.86 -15.20 -2.66
C TRP A 287 1.59 -14.09 -3.43
N PHE A 288 1.53 -12.84 -2.95
CA PHE A 288 2.23 -11.72 -3.59
C PHE A 288 3.74 -11.81 -3.37
N TYR A 289 4.19 -12.22 -2.18
CA TYR A 289 5.59 -12.54 -1.92
C TYR A 289 6.13 -13.58 -2.91
N PHE A 290 5.39 -14.66 -3.18
CA PHE A 290 5.79 -15.65 -4.18
C PHE A 290 5.88 -15.06 -5.59
N ILE A 291 4.97 -14.18 -5.99
CA ILE A 291 5.06 -13.46 -7.27
C ILE A 291 6.35 -12.61 -7.32
N GLY A 292 6.67 -11.89 -6.24
CA GLY A 292 7.91 -11.13 -6.13
C GLY A 292 9.16 -11.99 -6.23
N VAL A 293 9.19 -13.15 -5.57
CA VAL A 293 10.29 -14.13 -5.68
C VAL A 293 10.41 -14.65 -7.10
N ILE A 294 9.31 -15.07 -7.73
CA ILE A 294 9.29 -15.53 -9.12
C ILE A 294 9.82 -14.45 -10.07
N GLY A 295 9.36 -13.20 -9.91
CA GLY A 295 9.84 -12.07 -10.72
C GLY A 295 11.33 -11.81 -10.54
N THR A 296 11.83 -11.85 -9.30
CA THR A 296 13.27 -11.68 -8.99
C THR A 296 14.12 -12.79 -9.60
N LEU A 297 13.70 -14.05 -9.44
CA LEU A 297 14.38 -15.20 -10.03
C LEU A 297 14.35 -15.17 -11.56
N ALA A 298 13.23 -14.77 -12.14
CA ALA A 298 13.06 -14.64 -13.58
C ALA A 298 14.04 -13.61 -14.17
N PHE A 299 14.17 -12.45 -13.53
CA PHE A 299 15.17 -11.43 -13.92
C PHE A 299 16.61 -11.93 -13.69
N ALA A 300 16.87 -12.66 -12.60
CA ALA A 300 18.18 -13.23 -12.37
C ALA A 300 18.55 -14.24 -13.46
N ILE A 301 17.62 -15.12 -13.85
CA ILE A 301 17.81 -16.08 -14.95
C ILE A 301 18.06 -15.35 -16.29
N SER A 302 17.31 -14.28 -16.56
CA SER A 302 17.54 -13.43 -17.73
C SER A 302 18.97 -12.85 -17.74
N GLY A 303 19.44 -12.35 -16.59
CA GLY A 303 20.80 -11.86 -16.44
C GLY A 303 21.87 -12.94 -16.61
N ILE A 304 21.65 -14.15 -16.10
CA ILE A 304 22.53 -15.31 -16.28
C ILE A 304 22.62 -15.70 -17.76
N ALA A 305 21.49 -15.71 -18.47
CA ALA A 305 21.46 -16.04 -19.90
C ALA A 305 22.27 -15.00 -20.75
N ILE A 306 22.20 -13.72 -20.39
CA ILE A 306 23.05 -12.69 -21.01
C ILE A 306 24.52 -12.95 -20.68
N ALA A 307 24.85 -13.21 -19.41
CA ALA A 307 26.22 -13.49 -18.97
C ALA A 307 26.83 -14.70 -19.70
N ALA A 308 26.03 -15.74 -19.97
CA ALA A 308 26.44 -16.91 -20.75
C ALA A 308 26.76 -16.54 -22.21
N LYS A 309 25.91 -15.74 -22.85
CA LYS A 309 26.15 -15.25 -24.22
C LYS A 309 27.42 -14.41 -24.33
N GLU A 310 27.79 -13.66 -23.28
CA GLU A 310 28.96 -12.80 -23.24
C GLU A 310 30.20 -13.46 -22.65
N ASN A 311 30.11 -14.74 -22.29
CA ASN A 311 31.21 -15.48 -21.64
C ASN A 311 31.76 -14.75 -20.39
N SER A 312 30.84 -14.25 -19.54
CA SER A 312 31.17 -13.45 -18.37
C SER A 312 31.79 -14.30 -17.24
N THR A 313 32.57 -13.67 -16.38
CA THR A 313 33.07 -14.29 -15.13
C THR A 313 31.94 -14.56 -14.15
N LEU A 314 32.17 -15.37 -13.11
CA LEU A 314 31.18 -15.60 -12.05
C LEU A 314 30.68 -14.30 -11.40
N PHE A 315 31.60 -13.37 -11.12
CA PHE A 315 31.24 -12.05 -10.58
C PHE A 315 30.46 -11.22 -11.61
N GLY A 316 30.84 -11.25 -12.88
CA GLY A 316 30.09 -10.62 -13.97
C GLY A 316 28.68 -11.20 -14.08
N THR A 317 28.53 -12.52 -14.01
CA THR A 317 27.22 -13.19 -14.00
C THR A 317 26.36 -12.76 -12.81
N PHE A 318 26.95 -12.69 -11.61
CA PHE A 318 26.26 -12.16 -10.42
C PHE A 318 25.77 -10.73 -10.62
N LEU A 319 26.62 -9.86 -11.14
CA LEU A 319 26.27 -8.45 -11.36
C LEU A 319 25.14 -8.30 -12.40
N LEU A 320 25.23 -9.03 -13.52
CA LEU A 320 24.22 -9.02 -14.59
C LEU A 320 22.89 -9.61 -14.16
N ALA A 321 22.88 -10.54 -13.22
CA ALA A 321 21.66 -11.12 -12.62
C ALA A 321 21.07 -10.19 -11.53
N MET A 322 21.91 -9.60 -10.68
CA MET A 322 21.50 -8.77 -9.55
C MET A 322 20.86 -7.45 -10.01
N LEU A 323 21.46 -6.77 -10.99
CA LEU A 323 21.00 -5.45 -11.43
C LEU A 323 19.54 -5.43 -11.88
N PRO A 324 19.07 -6.29 -12.81
CA PRO A 324 17.67 -6.28 -13.20
C PRO A 324 16.74 -6.74 -12.06
N SER A 325 17.21 -7.62 -11.18
CA SER A 325 16.39 -8.18 -10.10
C SER A 325 16.08 -7.21 -8.97
N VAL A 326 17.03 -6.34 -8.59
CA VAL A 326 16.87 -5.45 -7.42
C VAL A 326 17.22 -3.99 -7.72
N GLY A 327 17.91 -3.70 -8.82
CA GLY A 327 18.40 -2.36 -9.15
C GLY A 327 17.28 -1.32 -9.31
N GLY A 328 16.16 -1.69 -9.94
CA GLY A 328 15.00 -0.80 -10.09
C GLY A 328 14.37 -0.43 -8.75
N GLY A 329 14.26 -1.40 -7.83
CA GLY A 329 13.79 -1.16 -6.46
C GLY A 329 14.73 -0.25 -5.67
N ILE A 330 16.04 -0.45 -5.78
CA ILE A 330 17.04 0.42 -5.14
C ILE A 330 16.93 1.86 -5.67
N MET A 331 16.89 2.04 -7.00
CA MET A 331 16.72 3.38 -7.61
C MET A 331 15.46 4.08 -7.10
N ARG A 332 14.33 3.34 -7.06
CA ARG A 332 13.08 3.84 -6.52
C ARG A 332 13.22 4.29 -5.07
N ASP A 333 13.73 3.42 -4.20
CA ASP A 333 13.84 3.69 -2.76
C ASP A 333 14.76 4.88 -2.47
N VAL A 334 15.84 5.05 -3.23
CA VAL A 334 16.73 6.21 -3.14
C VAL A 334 16.03 7.50 -3.58
N LEU A 335 15.26 7.48 -4.68
CA LEU A 335 14.57 8.68 -5.17
C LEU A 335 13.46 9.16 -4.23
N ILE A 336 12.77 8.25 -3.55
CA ILE A 336 11.74 8.63 -2.55
C ILE A 336 12.33 8.93 -1.18
N ASN A 337 13.66 8.90 -1.03
CA ASN A 337 14.37 9.11 0.24
C ASN A 337 13.83 8.19 1.37
N ARG A 338 13.64 6.91 1.06
CA ARG A 338 13.19 5.93 2.04
C ARG A 338 14.29 5.72 3.08
N GLU A 339 13.92 5.72 4.37
CA GLU A 339 14.89 5.56 5.48
C GLU A 339 15.73 4.29 5.35
N GLU A 340 15.09 3.17 4.96
CA GLU A 340 15.78 1.91 4.69
C GLU A 340 15.39 1.38 3.31
N VAL A 341 16.39 1.08 2.49
CA VAL A 341 16.20 0.46 1.17
C VAL A 341 15.59 -0.93 1.36
N GLY A 342 14.51 -1.25 0.64
CA GLY A 342 13.76 -2.50 0.79
C GLY A 342 14.60 -3.77 0.66
N LEU A 343 15.70 -3.73 -0.09
CA LEU A 343 16.65 -4.83 -0.21
C LEU A 343 17.28 -5.21 1.14
N PHE A 344 17.55 -4.24 2.00
CA PHE A 344 18.13 -4.49 3.33
C PHE A 344 17.11 -5.00 4.33
N LEU A 345 15.83 -4.62 4.16
CA LEU A 345 14.73 -5.13 4.97
C LEU A 345 14.41 -6.60 4.67
N THR A 346 14.64 -7.03 3.42
CA THR A 346 14.31 -8.39 2.97
C THR A 346 15.53 -9.05 2.33
N PRO A 347 16.55 -9.44 3.11
CA PRO A 347 17.80 -10.00 2.58
C PRO A 347 17.63 -11.35 1.86
N SER A 348 16.48 -12.03 2.04
CA SER A 348 16.15 -13.29 1.36
C SER A 348 16.24 -13.19 -0.16
N TYR A 349 15.87 -12.07 -0.76
CA TYR A 349 16.01 -11.85 -2.21
C TYR A 349 17.46 -11.93 -2.67
N MET A 350 18.40 -11.39 -1.90
CA MET A 350 19.82 -11.47 -2.21
C MET A 350 20.34 -12.92 -2.14
N TYR A 351 19.90 -13.68 -1.12
CA TYR A 351 20.26 -15.10 -1.03
C TYR A 351 19.73 -15.89 -2.23
N TYR A 352 18.50 -15.64 -2.67
CA TYR A 352 17.95 -16.30 -3.85
C TYR A 352 18.74 -15.99 -5.12
N ILE A 353 19.15 -14.73 -5.31
CA ILE A 353 19.98 -14.32 -6.45
C ILE A 353 21.34 -15.04 -6.40
N ILE A 354 22.00 -15.07 -5.26
CA ILE A 354 23.30 -15.77 -5.10
C ILE A 354 23.16 -17.25 -5.45
N ILE A 355 22.15 -17.91 -4.88
CA ILE A 355 21.93 -19.34 -5.09
C ILE A 355 21.67 -19.63 -6.57
N ILE A 356 20.75 -18.88 -7.22
CA ILE A 356 20.41 -19.14 -8.63
C ILE A 356 21.58 -18.83 -9.57
N VAL A 357 22.43 -17.84 -9.25
CA VAL A 357 23.64 -17.53 -10.01
C VAL A 357 24.65 -18.68 -9.90
N LEU A 358 24.90 -19.21 -8.71
CA LEU A 358 25.81 -20.35 -8.52
C LEU A 358 25.31 -21.59 -9.25
N ILE A 359 24.03 -21.89 -9.16
CA ILE A 359 23.41 -23.03 -9.86
C ILE A 359 23.48 -22.80 -11.38
N GLY A 360 23.06 -21.64 -11.86
CA GLY A 360 23.03 -21.34 -13.30
C GLY A 360 24.41 -21.33 -13.93
N PHE A 361 25.38 -20.68 -13.28
CA PHE A 361 26.78 -20.67 -13.74
C PHE A 361 27.37 -22.06 -13.82
N SER A 362 27.13 -22.91 -12.79
CA SER A 362 27.61 -24.30 -12.77
C SER A 362 26.91 -25.14 -13.83
N ALA A 363 25.60 -25.00 -14.00
CA ALA A 363 24.82 -25.71 -15.01
C ALA A 363 25.29 -25.38 -16.43
N ILE A 364 25.51 -24.10 -16.74
CA ILE A 364 26.00 -23.68 -18.06
C ILE A 364 27.38 -24.24 -18.33
N ARG A 365 28.31 -24.17 -17.36
CA ARG A 365 29.64 -24.79 -17.49
C ARG A 365 29.58 -26.30 -17.74
N LEU A 366 28.67 -26.97 -17.04
CA LEU A 366 28.48 -28.42 -17.21
C LEU A 366 27.89 -28.73 -18.60
N LEU A 367 26.90 -27.95 -19.05
CA LEU A 367 26.33 -28.13 -20.40
C LEU A 367 27.36 -27.86 -21.50
N GLU A 368 28.20 -26.83 -21.38
CA GLU A 368 29.30 -26.58 -22.32
C GLU A 368 30.31 -27.74 -22.37
N TYR A 369 30.61 -28.30 -21.20
CA TYR A 369 31.51 -29.47 -21.14
C TYR A 369 30.92 -30.71 -21.86
N TYR A 370 29.60 -30.93 -21.73
CA TYR A 370 28.93 -32.04 -22.43
C TYR A 370 28.66 -31.74 -23.91
N ASN A 371 28.30 -30.49 -24.28
CA ASN A 371 27.98 -30.10 -25.66
C ASN A 371 29.18 -30.05 -26.61
N LYS A 372 30.38 -29.87 -26.12
CA LYS A 372 31.60 -30.08 -26.96
C LYS A 372 31.60 -31.46 -27.65
N LYS A 373 30.69 -32.38 -27.27
CA LYS A 373 30.49 -33.71 -27.85
C LYS A 373 29.38 -33.82 -28.89
N THR A 374 28.41 -32.86 -29.00
CA THR A 374 27.14 -33.13 -29.74
C THR A 374 26.74 -32.15 -30.86
N ASN A 375 27.47 -31.06 -31.10
CA ASN A 375 27.23 -30.11 -32.24
C ASN A 375 25.79 -29.56 -32.40
N GLU A 376 25.02 -29.39 -31.32
CA GLU A 376 23.61 -28.90 -31.38
C GLU A 376 23.45 -27.45 -30.87
N ASP A 377 24.10 -26.46 -31.49
CA ASP A 377 24.10 -25.07 -31.01
C ASP A 377 22.77 -24.31 -31.19
N GLY A 378 21.98 -24.66 -32.21
CA GLY A 378 20.79 -23.85 -32.59
C GLY A 378 19.57 -23.99 -31.65
N LEU A 379 19.36 -25.15 -31.04
CA LEU A 379 18.21 -25.42 -30.17
C LEU A 379 18.38 -24.74 -28.79
N ILE A 380 19.61 -24.70 -28.31
CA ILE A 380 20.01 -24.15 -27.02
C ILE A 380 19.85 -22.61 -27.05
N ILE A 381 20.27 -21.95 -28.13
CA ILE A 381 20.14 -20.49 -28.29
C ILE A 381 18.66 -20.07 -28.26
N LYS A 382 17.79 -20.76 -29.00
CA LYS A 382 16.35 -20.47 -29.05
C LYS A 382 15.65 -20.72 -27.71
N PHE A 383 16.08 -21.70 -26.94
CA PHE A 383 15.59 -21.98 -25.59
C PHE A 383 15.92 -20.81 -24.63
N TRP A 384 17.14 -20.30 -24.67
CA TRP A 384 17.56 -19.17 -23.86
C TRP A 384 16.83 -17.87 -24.21
N ASP A 385 16.55 -17.62 -25.50
CA ASP A 385 15.79 -16.44 -25.94
C ASP A 385 14.36 -16.45 -25.39
N ASN A 386 13.67 -17.59 -25.40
CA ASN A 386 12.34 -17.70 -24.82
C ASN A 386 12.34 -17.51 -23.29
N ILE A 387 13.34 -18.08 -22.59
CA ILE A 387 13.49 -17.90 -21.13
C ILE A 387 13.70 -16.42 -20.78
N LEU A 388 14.52 -15.71 -21.55
CA LEU A 388 14.75 -14.28 -21.38
C LEU A 388 13.43 -13.50 -21.42
N VAL A 389 12.64 -13.74 -22.47
CA VAL A 389 11.39 -12.98 -22.68
C VAL A 389 10.35 -13.27 -21.62
N ILE A 390 10.15 -14.54 -21.29
CA ILE A 390 9.19 -14.95 -20.24
C ILE A 390 9.66 -14.42 -18.88
N GLY A 391 10.96 -14.51 -18.59
CA GLY A 391 11.55 -14.00 -17.36
C GLY A 391 11.36 -12.49 -17.22
N ASP A 392 11.69 -11.74 -18.25
CA ASP A 392 11.51 -10.29 -18.26
C ASP A 392 10.02 -9.91 -18.12
N ALA A 393 9.11 -10.63 -18.78
CA ALA A 393 7.67 -10.37 -18.69
C ALA A 393 7.12 -10.63 -17.27
N LEU A 394 7.55 -11.72 -16.61
CA LEU A 394 7.15 -12.04 -15.24
C LEU A 394 7.69 -11.03 -14.22
N GLY A 395 8.97 -10.67 -14.35
CA GLY A 395 9.61 -9.67 -13.49
C GLY A 395 8.93 -8.30 -13.65
N GLN A 396 8.68 -7.87 -14.88
CA GLN A 396 7.97 -6.62 -15.17
C GLN A 396 6.58 -6.60 -14.54
N ALA A 397 5.79 -7.67 -14.69
CA ALA A 397 4.44 -7.77 -14.14
C ALA A 397 4.40 -7.60 -12.61
N ALA A 398 5.32 -8.26 -11.90
CA ALA A 398 5.44 -8.14 -10.45
C ALA A 398 5.83 -6.73 -10.00
N PHE A 399 6.76 -6.09 -10.71
CA PHE A 399 7.34 -4.84 -10.27
C PHE A 399 6.57 -3.59 -10.67
N VAL A 400 5.68 -3.66 -11.66
CA VAL A 400 4.72 -2.58 -11.97
C VAL A 400 3.83 -2.29 -10.76
N VAL A 401 3.25 -3.33 -10.16
CA VAL A 401 2.38 -3.18 -8.98
C VAL A 401 3.14 -2.58 -7.80
N THR A 402 4.32 -3.13 -7.49
CA THR A 402 5.12 -2.62 -6.36
C THR A 402 5.57 -1.18 -6.58
N GLY A 403 5.85 -0.78 -7.82
CA GLY A 403 6.21 0.59 -8.17
C GLY A 403 5.11 1.61 -7.87
N VAL A 404 3.87 1.33 -8.26
CA VAL A 404 2.72 2.21 -7.94
C VAL A 404 2.42 2.21 -6.45
N SER A 405 2.44 1.04 -5.81
CA SER A 405 2.09 0.91 -4.40
C SER A 405 3.00 1.75 -3.49
N ILE A 406 4.29 1.83 -3.82
CA ILE A 406 5.23 2.63 -3.02
C ILE A 406 4.95 4.13 -3.09
N VAL A 407 4.37 4.63 -4.20
CA VAL A 407 3.96 6.04 -4.35
C VAL A 407 2.89 6.42 -3.34
N ILE A 408 1.90 5.52 -3.15
CA ILE A 408 0.85 5.71 -2.14
C ILE A 408 1.43 5.65 -0.74
N MET A 409 2.30 4.67 -0.47
CA MET A 409 2.94 4.53 0.84
C MET A 409 3.81 5.74 1.19
N ALA A 410 4.49 6.31 0.20
CA ALA A 410 5.29 7.52 0.32
C ALA A 410 4.45 8.82 0.27
N ARG A 411 3.13 8.73 0.05
CA ARG A 411 2.19 9.86 -0.05
C ARG A 411 2.58 10.88 -1.12
N ILE A 412 3.06 10.40 -2.26
CA ILE A 412 3.49 11.23 -3.39
C ILE A 412 2.30 11.49 -4.30
N GLU A 413 1.94 12.74 -4.50
CA GLU A 413 0.82 13.18 -5.36
C GLU A 413 1.33 14.05 -6.53
N PRO A 414 0.66 14.09 -7.69
CA PRO A 414 -0.50 13.26 -8.06
C PRO A 414 -0.08 11.83 -8.46
N ILE A 415 -0.89 10.84 -8.04
CA ILE A 415 -0.57 9.42 -8.28
C ILE A 415 -0.61 9.05 -9.77
N GLU A 416 -1.46 9.70 -10.57
CA GLU A 416 -1.60 9.46 -12.00
C GLU A 416 -0.32 9.82 -12.78
N LEU A 417 0.51 10.69 -12.23
CA LEU A 417 1.81 11.06 -12.80
C LEU A 417 2.92 10.19 -12.23
N TRP A 418 3.01 10.11 -10.91
CA TRP A 418 4.13 9.45 -10.24
C TRP A 418 3.99 7.92 -10.20
N GLY A 419 2.76 7.40 -10.13
CA GLY A 419 2.52 5.96 -10.19
C GLY A 419 3.11 5.28 -11.43
N PRO A 420 2.79 5.74 -12.66
CA PRO A 420 3.38 5.23 -13.88
C PRO A 420 4.90 5.39 -13.95
N PHE A 421 5.43 6.51 -13.47
CA PHE A 421 6.86 6.76 -13.42
C PHE A 421 7.59 5.75 -12.53
N PHE A 422 7.11 5.53 -11.31
CA PHE A 422 7.72 4.58 -10.39
C PHE A 422 7.45 3.11 -10.77
N ALA A 423 6.34 2.82 -11.46
CA ALA A 423 6.11 1.52 -12.08
C ALA A 423 7.17 1.22 -13.14
N PHE A 424 7.41 2.16 -14.05
CA PHE A 424 8.47 2.08 -15.05
C PHE A 424 9.85 1.92 -14.40
N LEU A 425 10.19 2.79 -13.46
CA LEU A 425 11.50 2.78 -12.80
C LEU A 425 11.77 1.46 -12.07
N THR A 426 10.77 0.94 -11.35
CA THR A 426 10.91 -0.29 -10.58
C THR A 426 11.07 -1.51 -11.50
N ALA A 427 10.26 -1.57 -12.58
CA ALA A 427 10.25 -2.71 -13.49
C ALA A 427 11.39 -2.70 -14.51
N ASN A 428 11.85 -1.53 -14.96
CA ASN A 428 12.83 -1.43 -16.05
C ASN A 428 14.17 -0.81 -15.63
N GLY A 429 14.21 -0.07 -14.51
CA GLY A 429 15.43 0.66 -14.08
C GLY A 429 16.64 -0.24 -13.87
N GLY A 430 16.43 -1.43 -13.31
CA GLY A 430 17.52 -2.42 -13.14
C GLY A 430 18.06 -2.95 -14.46
N GLY A 431 17.20 -3.17 -15.46
CA GLY A 431 17.60 -3.52 -16.83
C GLY A 431 18.39 -2.42 -17.50
N ILE A 432 17.99 -1.16 -17.32
CA ILE A 432 18.74 0.02 -17.83
C ILE A 432 20.14 0.06 -17.21
N LEU A 433 20.27 -0.13 -15.90
CA LEU A 433 21.56 -0.17 -15.21
C LEU A 433 22.44 -1.31 -15.75
N ARG A 434 21.88 -2.49 -15.97
CA ARG A 434 22.58 -3.62 -16.57
C ARG A 434 23.12 -3.28 -17.96
N ASP A 435 22.27 -2.72 -18.84
CA ASP A 435 22.63 -2.42 -20.21
C ASP A 435 23.68 -1.29 -20.27
N LEU A 436 23.63 -0.29 -19.38
CA LEU A 436 24.64 0.75 -19.23
C LEU A 436 26.01 0.20 -18.81
N ILE A 437 26.06 -0.75 -17.88
CA ILE A 437 27.32 -1.38 -17.44
C ILE A 437 27.94 -2.21 -18.56
N ARG A 438 27.10 -2.87 -19.37
CA ARG A 438 27.54 -3.63 -20.55
C ARG A 438 28.03 -2.75 -21.69
N LYS A 439 27.85 -1.44 -21.60
CA LYS A 439 28.15 -0.46 -22.68
C LYS A 439 27.42 -0.79 -23.99
N GLU A 440 26.21 -1.33 -23.88
CA GLU A 440 25.35 -1.56 -25.04
C GLU A 440 25.04 -0.23 -25.73
N HIS A 441 25.21 -0.19 -27.06
CA HIS A 441 24.80 0.97 -27.86
C HIS A 441 23.28 1.10 -27.91
N ASP A 442 22.57 -0.03 -27.89
CA ASP A 442 21.13 -0.14 -27.90
C ASP A 442 20.60 -0.57 -26.55
N ILE A 443 20.29 0.40 -25.68
CA ILE A 443 19.62 0.14 -24.41
C ILE A 443 18.20 -0.38 -24.71
N SER A 444 17.87 -1.58 -24.22
CA SER A 444 16.66 -2.32 -24.59
C SER A 444 15.37 -1.50 -24.43
N CYS A 445 15.28 -0.61 -23.45
CA CYS A 445 14.10 0.24 -23.24
C CYS A 445 14.04 1.49 -24.14
N LEU A 446 15.16 1.87 -24.82
CA LEU A 446 15.21 3.05 -25.69
C LEU A 446 15.05 2.70 -27.17
N SER A 447 15.58 1.58 -27.60
CA SER A 447 15.63 1.20 -29.02
C SER A 447 14.96 -0.14 -29.34
N GLY A 448 14.65 -0.92 -28.31
CA GLY A 448 14.14 -2.29 -28.42
C GLY A 448 12.63 -2.41 -28.48
N SER A 449 12.10 -3.41 -27.81
CA SER A 449 10.67 -3.70 -27.70
C SER A 449 9.95 -2.77 -26.73
N ILE A 450 8.63 -2.69 -26.84
CA ILE A 450 7.72 -1.86 -26.01
C ILE A 450 7.68 -2.37 -24.57
N ASN A 451 8.73 -2.12 -23.76
CA ASN A 451 8.82 -2.55 -22.36
C ASN A 451 8.43 -1.43 -21.41
N ALA A 452 9.02 -0.25 -21.63
CA ALA A 452 8.79 0.92 -20.82
C ALA A 452 7.34 1.37 -20.90
N GLU A 453 6.80 1.40 -22.12
CA GLU A 453 5.43 1.81 -22.43
C GLU A 453 4.40 0.89 -21.74
N ILE A 454 4.65 -0.42 -21.72
CA ILE A 454 3.77 -1.38 -21.01
C ILE A 454 3.77 -1.12 -19.50
N SER A 455 4.95 -0.88 -18.90
CA SER A 455 5.04 -0.56 -17.47
C SER A 455 4.33 0.75 -17.14
N ILE A 456 4.48 1.78 -17.98
CA ILE A 456 3.80 3.07 -17.84
C ILE A 456 2.30 2.89 -17.99
N LEU A 457 1.84 2.16 -19.02
CA LEU A 457 0.42 1.94 -19.29
C LEU A 457 -0.28 1.23 -18.10
N TRP A 458 0.27 0.10 -17.66
CA TRP A 458 -0.34 -0.65 -16.56
C TRP A 458 -0.15 0.02 -15.20
N GLY A 459 0.93 0.78 -15.03
CA GLY A 459 1.09 1.69 -13.89
C GLY A 459 0.03 2.78 -13.87
N LEU A 460 -0.31 3.37 -15.03
CA LEU A 460 -1.37 4.37 -15.17
C LEU A 460 -2.76 3.77 -14.90
N VAL A 461 -3.06 2.60 -15.48
CA VAL A 461 -4.32 1.89 -15.25
C VAL A 461 -4.52 1.63 -13.75
N PHE A 462 -3.48 1.15 -13.07
CA PHE A 462 -3.55 0.89 -11.64
C PHE A 462 -3.71 2.18 -10.83
N SER A 463 -2.97 3.23 -11.15
CA SER A 463 -3.06 4.54 -10.50
C SER A 463 -4.44 5.17 -10.64
N ILE A 464 -5.02 5.14 -11.85
CA ILE A 464 -6.38 5.65 -12.11
C ILE A 464 -7.41 4.84 -11.32
N TYR A 465 -7.29 3.50 -11.30
CA TYR A 465 -8.20 2.66 -10.51
C TYR A 465 -8.16 3.05 -9.03
N LEU A 466 -6.97 3.20 -8.45
CA LEU A 466 -6.80 3.58 -7.05
C LEU A 466 -7.35 4.97 -6.77
N ASP A 467 -7.19 5.92 -7.69
CA ASP A 467 -7.76 7.26 -7.52
C ASP A 467 -9.30 7.26 -7.60
N LEU A 468 -9.88 6.59 -8.58
CA LEU A 468 -11.33 6.50 -8.75
C LEU A 468 -12.03 5.79 -7.57
N THR A 469 -11.37 4.80 -6.95
CA THR A 469 -11.93 4.05 -5.82
C THR A 469 -11.60 4.66 -4.46
N SER A 470 -10.96 5.83 -4.43
CA SER A 470 -10.48 6.48 -3.19
C SER A 470 -11.58 6.86 -2.19
N HIS A 471 -12.83 6.97 -2.61
CA HIS A 471 -13.97 7.29 -1.73
C HIS A 471 -14.42 6.13 -0.84
N ASN A 472 -14.29 4.90 -1.33
CA ASN A 472 -14.74 3.70 -0.64
C ASN A 472 -13.79 2.55 -1.02
N PRO A 473 -12.59 2.50 -0.45
CA PRO A 473 -11.59 1.49 -0.77
C PRO A 473 -12.07 0.10 -0.34
N ASP A 474 -12.15 -0.82 -1.31
CA ASP A 474 -12.47 -2.22 -1.07
C ASP A 474 -11.20 -3.09 -1.20
N PRO A 475 -10.79 -3.82 -0.14
CA PRO A 475 -9.63 -4.72 -0.19
C PRO A 475 -9.73 -5.79 -1.27
N ASN A 476 -10.92 -6.35 -1.51
CA ASN A 476 -11.10 -7.31 -2.59
C ASN A 476 -10.94 -6.66 -3.96
N GLY A 477 -11.45 -5.44 -4.13
CA GLY A 477 -11.24 -4.64 -5.32
C GLY A 477 -9.76 -4.34 -5.55
N ILE A 478 -9.00 -3.98 -4.51
CA ILE A 478 -7.55 -3.75 -4.59
C ILE A 478 -6.81 -5.04 -4.97
N LYS A 479 -7.13 -6.16 -4.32
CA LYS A 479 -6.54 -7.47 -4.65
C LYS A 479 -6.82 -7.85 -6.11
N ASN A 480 -8.05 -7.70 -6.58
CA ASN A 480 -8.42 -7.99 -7.95
C ASN A 480 -7.69 -7.07 -8.95
N ALA A 481 -7.57 -5.77 -8.63
CA ALA A 481 -6.83 -4.83 -9.46
C ALA A 481 -5.34 -5.20 -9.56
N VAL A 482 -4.71 -5.58 -8.45
CA VAL A 482 -3.32 -6.09 -8.45
C VAL A 482 -3.18 -7.30 -9.37
N VAL A 483 -4.08 -8.28 -9.28
CA VAL A 483 -4.06 -9.47 -10.13
C VAL A 483 -4.28 -9.11 -11.61
N ILE A 484 -5.26 -8.25 -11.91
CA ILE A 484 -5.55 -7.81 -13.28
C ILE A 484 -4.37 -7.07 -13.89
N VAL A 485 -3.75 -6.15 -13.14
CA VAL A 485 -2.59 -5.38 -13.59
C VAL A 485 -1.39 -6.30 -13.83
N ALA A 486 -1.11 -7.23 -12.91
CA ALA A 486 -0.01 -8.18 -13.07
C ALA A 486 -0.21 -9.09 -14.29
N ILE A 487 -1.39 -9.70 -14.45
CA ILE A 487 -1.71 -10.54 -15.61
C ILE A 487 -1.71 -9.71 -16.89
N GLY A 488 -2.30 -8.53 -16.88
CA GLY A 488 -2.35 -7.64 -18.04
C GLY A 488 -0.96 -7.21 -18.51
N ALA A 489 -0.08 -6.80 -17.60
CA ALA A 489 1.30 -6.45 -17.91
C ALA A 489 2.06 -7.65 -18.50
N PHE A 490 1.90 -8.84 -17.91
CA PHE A 490 2.51 -10.07 -18.40
C PHE A 490 2.04 -10.44 -19.82
N VAL A 491 0.72 -10.50 -20.03
CA VAL A 491 0.12 -10.89 -21.32
C VAL A 491 0.46 -9.89 -22.41
N THR A 492 0.32 -8.59 -22.14
CA THR A 492 0.64 -7.55 -23.13
C THR A 492 2.12 -7.56 -23.50
N ARG A 493 3.01 -7.88 -22.57
CA ARG A 493 4.44 -8.02 -22.82
C ARG A 493 4.75 -9.20 -23.75
N LEU A 494 4.15 -10.36 -23.50
CA LEU A 494 4.30 -11.53 -24.36
C LEU A 494 3.71 -11.28 -25.75
N LEU A 495 2.51 -10.70 -25.84
CA LEU A 495 1.88 -10.35 -27.11
C LEU A 495 2.75 -9.38 -27.92
N ALA A 496 3.29 -8.33 -27.27
CA ALA A 496 4.17 -7.37 -27.93
C ALA A 496 5.40 -8.05 -28.54
N TYR A 497 5.97 -9.02 -27.84
CA TYR A 497 7.12 -9.77 -28.33
C TYR A 497 6.75 -10.70 -29.49
N TYR A 498 5.75 -11.56 -29.33
CA TYR A 498 5.37 -12.55 -30.35
C TYR A 498 4.77 -11.92 -31.60
N LEU A 499 4.01 -10.84 -31.46
CA LEU A 499 3.46 -10.07 -32.58
C LEU A 499 4.45 -9.10 -33.21
N LYS A 500 5.68 -9.02 -32.65
CA LYS A 500 6.74 -8.11 -33.10
C LYS A 500 6.24 -6.66 -33.23
N ILE A 501 5.47 -6.19 -32.23
CA ILE A 501 4.92 -4.82 -32.26
C ILE A 501 6.09 -3.84 -32.22
N PRO A 502 6.23 -2.98 -33.24
CA PRO A 502 7.35 -2.04 -33.30
C PRO A 502 7.20 -0.96 -32.24
N ASN A 503 8.34 -0.53 -31.67
CA ASN A 503 8.38 0.65 -30.81
C ASN A 503 8.12 1.92 -31.64
N LEU A 504 7.51 2.95 -31.03
CA LEU A 504 7.31 4.26 -31.67
C LEU A 504 8.66 4.97 -31.83
N LYS A 505 9.22 4.98 -33.04
CA LYS A 505 10.45 5.68 -33.36
C LYS A 505 10.13 7.01 -34.09
N PHE A 506 10.94 8.04 -33.86
CA PHE A 506 10.80 9.35 -34.55
C PHE A 506 10.94 9.25 -36.07
N ARG A 507 11.71 8.28 -36.58
CA ARG A 507 11.88 8.00 -38.02
C ARG A 507 11.70 6.52 -38.28
N ASN A 508 10.90 6.19 -39.28
CA ASN A 508 10.86 4.83 -39.83
C ASN A 508 12.19 4.53 -40.53
N GLU A 509 12.76 3.35 -40.31
CA GLU A 509 14.04 2.93 -40.89
C GLU A 509 14.03 2.99 -42.43
N SER A 510 12.86 2.88 -43.08
CA SER A 510 12.68 3.06 -44.51
C SER A 510 13.03 4.48 -45.03
N VAL A 511 12.89 5.51 -44.18
CA VAL A 511 13.21 6.90 -44.51
C VAL A 511 14.69 7.22 -44.28
N ALA A 512 15.34 6.51 -43.37
CA ALA A 512 16.76 6.72 -43.06
C ALA A 512 17.69 6.21 -44.21
N HIS A 513 17.31 5.14 -44.92
CA HIS A 513 18.04 4.65 -46.06
C HIS A 513 17.97 5.61 -47.26
N THR A 514 16.84 6.30 -47.47
CA THR A 514 16.67 7.24 -48.59
C THR A 514 17.50 8.54 -48.42
N ILE A 515 17.69 8.98 -47.17
CA ILE A 515 18.48 10.22 -46.89
C ILE A 515 19.99 9.92 -46.89
N GLY A 516 20.41 8.69 -46.54
CA GLY A 516 21.83 8.28 -46.54
C GLY A 516 22.42 8.12 -47.95
N ASP A 517 21.59 7.84 -48.97
CA ASP A 517 22.00 7.71 -50.35
C ASP A 517 22.06 9.08 -51.09
N GLU A 518 21.24 10.06 -50.67
CA GLU A 518 21.28 11.42 -51.27
C GLU A 518 22.50 12.25 -50.79
N THR A 519 23.18 11.88 -49.69
CA THR A 519 24.37 12.59 -49.20
C THR A 519 25.69 12.00 -49.73
N LYS A 520 25.61 10.93 -50.56
CA LYS A 520 26.77 10.28 -51.20
C LYS A 520 26.84 10.46 -52.71
N SER A 521 25.93 11.26 -53.30
CA SER A 521 25.97 11.62 -54.73
C SER A 521 26.66 12.98 -54.97
#